data_5b31612ded9336a3ad35ed0ab0dc8849
#
_entry.id   5b31612ded9336a3ad35ed0ab0dc8849
#
_cell.length_a   1.000
_cell.length_b   1.000
_cell.length_c   1.000
_cell.angle_alpha   90.00
_cell.angle_beta   90.00
_cell.angle_gamma   90.00
#
_symmetry.space_group_name_H-M   'P 1'
#
loop_
_entity.id
_entity.type
_entity.pdbx_description
1 polymer ?
#
loop_
_entity_poly.entity_id
_entity_poly.type
_entity_poly.pdbx_seq_one_letter_code
_entity_poly.pdbx_strand_id
1 'polypeptide(L)'
;NLDILLFDSQGKFLCWRTTFKINGKLRTTLPVGTGYDAYFLANCRSFIEKILPDEATIDAYKGKIEWETFREKLIDADPRRLLQNDTSFTSLPMWGILEKQEVKDQVINYWPLLSLIRSVASVDIYIDTAIENFTLNEASLYYVPDRGFLGNNPQNILNDQVQEADSPMDMKTNLILESGNYDISTRSIANKLYLYDNPTNIETNNSKHTRLVIGGEYNGKIYYYPIDFEDAETGNLVNIIRNK
;
A
#
# COMPACT_ATOMS: atom_id res chain seq x y z
N ASN A 1 10.93 -10.58 0.98
CA ASN A 1 11.95 -9.78 1.64
C ASN A 1 11.30 -8.87 2.69
N LEU A 2 11.90 -8.82 3.89
CA LEU A 2 11.51 -7.90 4.95
C LEU A 2 12.74 -7.10 5.36
N ASP A 3 12.60 -5.80 5.37
CA ASP A 3 13.64 -4.84 5.74
C ASP A 3 13.23 -4.09 6.99
N ILE A 4 14.20 -3.67 7.80
CA ILE A 4 14.00 -2.92 9.02
C ILE A 4 14.76 -1.59 8.91
N LEU A 5 14.05 -0.49 9.11
CA LEU A 5 14.61 0.83 9.33
C LEU A 5 14.49 1.12 10.83
N LEU A 6 15.60 1.30 11.48
CA LEU A 6 15.68 1.55 12.92
C LEU A 6 15.91 3.04 13.19
N PHE A 7 15.11 3.58 14.07
CA PHE A 7 15.23 4.96 14.57
C PHE A 7 15.53 4.93 16.07
N ASP A 8 16.29 5.86 16.55
CA ASP A 8 16.66 5.96 17.96
C ASP A 8 15.55 6.59 18.83
N SER A 9 15.79 6.69 20.12
CA SER A 9 14.83 7.28 21.09
C SER A 9 14.53 8.77 20.86
N GLN A 10 15.24 9.43 19.96
CA GLN A 10 15.00 10.80 19.51
C GLN A 10 14.26 10.85 18.16
N GLY A 11 13.87 9.69 17.63
CA GLY A 11 13.21 9.56 16.33
C GLY A 11 14.15 9.74 15.14
N LYS A 12 15.50 9.64 15.35
CA LYS A 12 16.48 9.81 14.28
C LYS A 12 16.90 8.48 13.69
N PHE A 13 17.03 8.43 12.36
CA PHE A 13 17.47 7.24 11.63
C PHE A 13 18.80 6.73 12.15
N LEU A 14 18.85 5.46 12.49
CA LEU A 14 20.03 4.79 13.03
C LEU A 14 20.67 3.84 12.03
N CYS A 15 19.88 2.94 11.45
CA CYS A 15 20.39 2.00 10.46
C CYS A 15 19.25 1.34 9.66
N TRP A 16 19.62 0.81 8.50
CA TRP A 16 18.83 -0.13 7.72
C TRP A 16 19.41 -1.53 7.87
N ARG A 17 18.55 -2.53 8.05
CA ARG A 17 18.91 -3.94 8.13
C ARG A 17 17.96 -4.81 7.33
N THR A 18 18.50 -5.80 6.67
CA THR A 18 17.73 -6.85 6.02
C THR A 18 17.49 -8.00 7.00
N THR A 19 16.38 -8.70 6.85
CA THR A 19 16.12 -9.92 7.61
C THR A 19 16.42 -11.16 6.78
N PHE A 20 16.70 -12.24 7.47
CA PHE A 20 16.85 -13.58 6.90
C PHE A 20 16.02 -14.58 7.70
N LYS A 21 15.55 -15.64 7.04
CA LYS A 21 14.70 -16.65 7.66
C LYS A 21 15.53 -17.85 8.11
N ILE A 22 15.49 -18.14 9.41
CA ILE A 22 16.11 -19.35 10.00
C ILE A 22 15.06 -20.08 10.83
N ASN A 23 14.81 -21.34 10.51
CA ASN A 23 13.85 -22.20 11.22
C ASN A 23 12.48 -21.55 11.40
N GLY A 24 11.96 -20.95 10.34
CA GLY A 24 10.65 -20.28 10.33
C GLY A 24 10.60 -18.90 11.00
N LYS A 25 11.67 -18.46 11.66
CA LYS A 25 11.77 -17.16 12.33
C LYS A 25 12.57 -16.17 11.50
N LEU A 26 12.16 -14.91 11.48
CA LEU A 26 12.92 -13.82 10.89
C LEU A 26 13.97 -13.36 11.91
N ARG A 27 15.19 -13.14 11.43
CA ARG A 27 16.33 -12.71 12.24
C ARG A 27 17.08 -11.57 11.56
N THR A 28 17.67 -10.72 12.38
CA THR A 28 18.60 -9.67 11.95
C THR A 28 19.54 -9.31 13.09
N THR A 29 20.55 -8.51 12.80
CA THR A 29 21.47 -7.96 13.81
C THR A 29 21.17 -6.48 13.98
N LEU A 30 20.93 -6.04 15.20
CA LEU A 30 20.65 -4.65 15.56
C LEU A 30 21.65 -4.16 16.62
N PRO A 31 21.95 -2.86 16.67
CA PRO A 31 22.76 -2.28 17.71
C PRO A 31 22.07 -2.40 19.09
N VAL A 32 22.87 -2.58 20.13
CA VAL A 32 22.40 -2.57 21.52
C VAL A 32 21.91 -1.19 21.90
N GLY A 33 20.76 -1.10 22.58
CA GLY A 33 20.17 0.16 23.00
C GLY A 33 18.69 0.04 23.36
N THR A 34 18.09 1.16 23.72
CA THR A 34 16.70 1.25 24.18
C THR A 34 15.93 2.36 23.50
N GLY A 35 14.58 2.26 23.50
CA GLY A 35 13.71 3.27 22.97
C GLY A 35 13.72 3.34 21.44
N TYR A 36 14.02 2.25 20.77
CA TYR A 36 14.03 2.18 19.31
C TYR A 36 12.63 2.11 18.73
N ASP A 37 12.39 2.89 17.67
CA ASP A 37 11.26 2.69 16.79
C ASP A 37 11.74 1.93 15.54
N ALA A 38 11.17 0.75 15.33
CA ALA A 38 11.53 -0.14 14.25
C ALA A 38 10.41 -0.20 13.21
N TYR A 39 10.69 0.32 12.02
CA TYR A 39 9.79 0.26 10.88
C TYR A 39 10.15 -0.93 10.01
N PHE A 40 9.18 -1.80 9.81
CA PHE A 40 9.30 -3.02 9.01
C PHE A 40 8.66 -2.78 7.64
N LEU A 41 9.41 -3.08 6.60
CA LEU A 41 8.99 -2.86 5.22
C LEU A 41 9.14 -4.18 4.45
N ALA A 42 8.03 -4.75 4.00
CA ALA A 42 8.02 -5.91 3.14
C ALA A 42 7.85 -5.52 1.68
N ASN A 43 8.61 -6.16 0.80
CA ASN A 43 8.61 -5.93 -0.65
C ASN A 43 8.95 -4.49 -1.08
N CYS A 44 9.68 -3.75 -0.23
CA CYS A 44 10.06 -2.35 -0.45
C CYS A 44 11.56 -2.15 -0.70
N ARG A 45 12.36 -3.22 -0.76
CA ARG A 45 13.83 -3.12 -0.83
C ARG A 45 14.33 -2.22 -1.94
N SER A 46 13.84 -2.38 -3.15
CA SER A 46 14.28 -1.58 -4.30
C SER A 46 13.99 -0.08 -4.16
N PHE A 47 13.00 0.28 -3.33
CA PHE A 47 12.72 1.68 -3.00
C PHE A 47 13.64 2.20 -1.92
N ILE A 48 13.96 1.37 -0.91
CA ILE A 48 14.94 1.72 0.13
C ILE A 48 16.32 1.92 -0.50
N GLU A 49 16.75 1.03 -1.40
CA GLU A 49 18.02 1.12 -2.13
C GLU A 49 18.14 2.39 -2.98
N LYS A 50 17.04 2.94 -3.49
CA LYS A 50 17.06 4.24 -4.18
C LYS A 50 17.32 5.42 -3.22
N ILE A 51 16.87 5.31 -1.97
CA ILE A 51 17.06 6.33 -0.93
C ILE A 51 18.43 6.19 -0.28
N LEU A 52 18.87 4.96 -0.06
CA LEU A 52 20.10 4.56 0.62
C LEU A 52 20.96 3.69 -0.31
N PRO A 53 21.50 4.26 -1.40
CA PRO A 53 22.20 3.48 -2.44
C PRO A 53 23.57 2.96 -1.98
N ASP A 54 24.17 3.59 -0.97
CA ASP A 54 25.50 3.28 -0.49
C ASP A 54 25.68 3.63 1.00
N GLU A 55 26.80 3.19 1.55
CA GLU A 55 27.14 3.38 2.96
C GLU A 55 27.36 4.88 3.30
N ALA A 56 27.89 5.66 2.37
CA ALA A 56 28.09 7.11 2.58
C ALA A 56 26.75 7.84 2.77
N THR A 57 25.73 7.45 2.01
CA THR A 57 24.37 7.99 2.15
C THR A 57 23.73 7.55 3.47
N ILE A 58 23.91 6.28 3.85
CA ILE A 58 23.45 5.76 5.15
C ILE A 58 24.07 6.56 6.29
N ASP A 59 25.37 6.79 6.28
CA ASP A 59 26.07 7.57 7.29
C ASP A 59 25.65 9.05 7.27
N ALA A 60 25.38 9.62 6.12
CA ALA A 60 24.87 10.97 5.99
C ALA A 60 23.49 11.16 6.62
N TYR A 61 22.65 10.11 6.63
CA TYR A 61 21.30 10.12 7.21
C TYR A 61 21.29 9.79 8.70
N LYS A 62 22.25 9.02 9.17
CA LYS A 62 22.37 8.56 10.55
C LYS A 62 22.39 9.70 11.55
N GLY A 63 21.52 9.66 12.55
CA GLY A 63 21.37 10.68 13.59
C GLY A 63 20.74 11.99 13.12
N LYS A 64 20.25 12.09 11.86
CA LYS A 64 19.76 13.35 11.30
C LYS A 64 18.33 13.27 10.78
N ILE A 65 18.00 12.21 10.06
CA ILE A 65 16.72 12.09 9.36
C ILE A 65 15.68 11.44 10.28
N GLU A 66 14.51 12.04 10.37
CA GLU A 66 13.34 11.49 11.05
C GLU A 66 12.51 10.61 10.11
N TRP A 67 11.65 9.75 10.69
CA TRP A 67 10.78 8.87 9.92
C TRP A 67 9.92 9.64 8.90
N GLU A 68 9.29 10.73 9.30
CA GLU A 68 8.43 11.50 8.40
C GLU A 68 9.19 11.98 7.16
N THR A 69 10.40 12.51 7.34
CA THR A 69 11.26 12.93 6.22
C THR A 69 11.74 11.74 5.39
N PHE A 70 11.98 10.58 6.01
CA PHE A 70 12.36 9.37 5.28
C PHE A 70 11.17 8.83 4.47
N ARG A 71 10.00 8.77 5.08
CA ARG A 71 8.75 8.30 4.50
C ARG A 71 8.36 9.09 3.25
N GLU A 72 8.52 10.41 3.28
CA GLU A 72 8.27 11.30 2.13
C GLU A 72 9.10 10.93 0.88
N LYS A 73 10.24 10.26 1.07
CA LYS A 73 11.08 9.75 -0.02
C LYS A 73 10.71 8.31 -0.42
N LEU A 74 10.03 7.58 0.46
CA LEU A 74 9.67 6.19 0.26
C LEU A 74 8.37 6.09 -0.55
N ILE A 75 8.45 6.48 -1.81
CA ILE A 75 7.32 6.61 -2.74
C ILE A 75 7.44 5.60 -3.87
N ASP A 76 6.32 4.96 -4.21
CA ASP A 76 6.14 4.30 -5.50
C ASP A 76 5.53 5.29 -6.50
N ALA A 77 6.23 5.53 -7.58
CA ALA A 77 5.83 6.45 -8.63
C ALA A 77 5.33 5.73 -9.91
N ASP A 78 5.03 4.44 -9.82
CA ASP A 78 4.43 3.68 -10.93
C ASP A 78 3.28 2.79 -10.43
N PRO A 79 2.07 3.34 -10.29
CA PRO A 79 0.92 2.57 -9.82
C PRO A 79 0.50 1.46 -10.78
N ARG A 80 0.92 1.50 -12.06
CA ARG A 80 0.59 0.45 -13.05
C ARG A 80 1.18 -0.91 -12.67
N ARG A 81 2.28 -0.94 -11.94
CA ARG A 81 2.81 -2.19 -11.37
C ARG A 81 1.87 -2.85 -10.37
N LEU A 82 0.87 -2.12 -9.86
CA LEU A 82 -0.18 -2.64 -8.97
C LEU A 82 -1.27 -3.40 -9.74
N LEU A 83 -1.31 -3.27 -11.07
CA LEU A 83 -2.15 -4.13 -11.92
C LEU A 83 -1.52 -5.51 -11.96
N GLN A 84 -2.11 -6.46 -11.28
CA GLN A 84 -1.59 -7.81 -11.19
C GLN A 84 -1.98 -8.61 -12.42
N ASN A 85 -1.06 -8.74 -13.37
CA ASN A 85 -1.20 -9.66 -14.50
C ASN A 85 -0.82 -11.10 -14.11
N ASP A 86 -0.20 -11.28 -12.93
CA ASP A 86 0.26 -12.56 -12.43
C ASP A 86 -0.48 -12.92 -11.13
N THR A 87 -0.72 -14.21 -10.94
CA THR A 87 -1.40 -14.78 -9.77
C THR A 87 -0.59 -14.71 -8.46
N SER A 88 0.64 -14.21 -8.52
CA SER A 88 1.50 -14.14 -7.36
C SER A 88 1.30 -12.86 -6.55
N PHE A 89 0.57 -12.95 -5.47
CA PHE A 89 0.40 -11.92 -4.43
C PHE A 89 1.69 -11.45 -3.74
N THR A 90 2.84 -11.92 -4.18
CA THR A 90 4.08 -11.87 -3.42
C THR A 90 4.77 -10.53 -3.42
N SER A 91 4.25 -9.53 -4.12
CA SER A 91 4.99 -8.27 -4.34
C SER A 91 4.33 -6.99 -3.83
N LEU A 92 3.14 -7.06 -3.22
CA LEU A 92 2.53 -5.85 -2.66
C LEU A 92 3.39 -5.29 -1.52
N PRO A 93 3.64 -3.98 -1.51
CA PRO A 93 4.37 -3.35 -0.42
C PRO A 93 3.53 -3.42 0.86
N MET A 94 4.20 -3.74 1.97
CA MET A 94 3.59 -3.78 3.29
C MET A 94 4.53 -3.14 4.30
N TRP A 95 3.98 -2.59 5.36
CA TRP A 95 4.75 -1.98 6.42
C TRP A 95 4.12 -2.21 7.79
N GLY A 96 4.88 -1.97 8.85
CA GLY A 96 4.44 -2.01 10.23
C GLY A 96 5.49 -1.41 11.14
N ILE A 97 5.13 -1.13 12.37
CA ILE A 97 6.01 -0.52 13.36
C ILE A 97 5.97 -1.27 14.68
N LEU A 98 7.12 -1.35 15.33
CA LEU A 98 7.26 -1.66 16.76
C LEU A 98 7.95 -0.47 17.42
N GLU A 99 7.21 0.22 18.29
CA GLU A 99 7.71 1.41 18.99
C GLU A 99 8.41 1.05 20.30
N LYS A 100 9.37 1.87 20.70
CA LYS A 100 10.07 1.83 22.00
C LYS A 100 10.70 0.48 22.34
N GLN A 101 11.26 -0.17 21.33
CA GLN A 101 11.89 -1.46 21.51
C GLN A 101 13.26 -1.36 22.19
N GLU A 102 13.66 -2.43 22.85
CA GLU A 102 14.97 -2.59 23.46
C GLU A 102 15.73 -3.71 22.76
N VAL A 103 17.02 -3.50 22.55
CA VAL A 103 17.99 -4.52 22.13
C VAL A 103 19.04 -4.66 23.23
N LYS A 104 18.96 -5.73 24.01
CA LYS A 104 19.88 -6.04 25.10
C LYS A 104 21.16 -6.65 24.57
N ASP A 105 22.25 -6.46 25.30
CA ASP A 105 23.52 -7.13 25.04
C ASP A 105 23.44 -8.62 25.43
N GLN A 106 22.77 -9.36 24.56
CA GLN A 106 22.57 -10.82 24.70
C GLN A 106 22.50 -11.46 23.30
N VAL A 107 22.74 -12.77 23.24
CA VAL A 107 22.83 -13.51 21.97
C VAL A 107 21.54 -13.44 21.15
N ILE A 108 20.38 -13.45 21.81
CA ILE A 108 19.08 -13.41 21.13
C ILE A 108 18.13 -12.49 21.90
N ASN A 109 17.58 -11.51 21.19
CA ASN A 109 16.46 -10.70 21.63
C ASN A 109 15.18 -11.12 20.90
N TYR A 110 14.07 -11.21 21.63
CA TYR A 110 12.76 -11.51 21.06
C TYR A 110 11.91 -10.26 21.11
N TRP A 111 11.39 -9.88 19.96
CA TRP A 111 10.42 -8.79 19.84
C TRP A 111 9.00 -9.35 19.73
N PRO A 112 7.98 -8.56 20.06
CA PRO A 112 6.59 -9.00 19.99
C PRO A 112 6.17 -9.32 18.54
N LEU A 113 4.98 -9.93 18.42
CA LEU A 113 4.37 -10.16 17.12
C LEU A 113 4.06 -8.85 16.44
N LEU A 114 4.43 -8.75 15.17
CA LEU A 114 4.17 -7.60 14.32
C LEU A 114 3.14 -7.95 13.26
N SER A 115 2.12 -7.11 13.13
CA SER A 115 1.20 -7.15 12.00
C SER A 115 1.68 -6.18 10.91
N LEU A 116 1.79 -6.67 9.67
CA LEU A 116 2.08 -5.83 8.52
C LEU A 116 0.79 -5.43 7.82
N ILE A 117 0.71 -4.17 7.43
CA ILE A 117 -0.41 -3.57 6.73
C ILE A 117 0.00 -3.34 5.27
N ARG A 118 -0.87 -3.68 4.32
CA ARG A 118 -0.63 -3.38 2.91
C ARG A 118 -0.62 -1.87 2.69
N SER A 119 0.28 -1.39 1.84
CA SER A 119 0.38 0.04 1.49
C SER A 119 -0.65 0.46 0.43
N VAL A 120 -1.56 -0.44 0.07
CA VAL A 120 -2.56 -0.24 -0.98
C VAL A 120 -3.93 -0.75 -0.54
N ALA A 121 -4.98 -0.18 -1.11
CA ALA A 121 -6.33 -0.73 -1.09
C ALA A 121 -6.50 -1.72 -2.24
N SER A 122 -7.46 -2.65 -2.12
CA SER A 122 -7.88 -3.55 -3.21
C SER A 122 -9.32 -3.27 -3.60
N VAL A 123 -9.60 -3.43 -4.90
CA VAL A 123 -10.96 -3.40 -5.45
C VAL A 123 -11.25 -4.76 -6.06
N ASP A 124 -12.22 -5.44 -5.49
CA ASP A 124 -12.72 -6.72 -6.01
C ASP A 124 -14.12 -6.52 -6.61
N ILE A 125 -14.35 -7.14 -7.75
CA ILE A 125 -15.58 -7.01 -8.52
C ILE A 125 -16.25 -8.37 -8.59
N TYR A 126 -17.52 -8.41 -8.24
CA TYR A 126 -18.35 -9.60 -8.35
C TYR A 126 -19.65 -9.23 -9.08
N ILE A 127 -19.93 -9.92 -10.17
CA ILE A 127 -21.19 -9.77 -10.92
C ILE A 127 -22.19 -10.79 -10.39
N ASP A 128 -23.31 -10.29 -9.88
CA ASP A 128 -24.38 -11.15 -9.36
C ASP A 128 -24.85 -12.13 -10.44
N THR A 129 -25.01 -13.38 -10.07
CA THR A 129 -25.49 -14.45 -10.93
C THR A 129 -26.93 -14.24 -11.39
N ALA A 130 -27.73 -13.45 -10.67
CA ALA A 130 -29.09 -13.06 -11.07
C ALA A 130 -29.12 -12.12 -12.28
N ILE A 131 -28.00 -11.46 -12.61
CA ILE A 131 -27.90 -10.65 -13.84
C ILE A 131 -27.62 -11.59 -15.01
N GLU A 132 -28.66 -12.03 -15.69
CA GLU A 132 -28.54 -12.86 -16.86
C GLU A 132 -27.99 -12.11 -18.09
N ASN A 133 -27.34 -12.81 -19.03
CA ASN A 133 -26.85 -12.28 -20.31
C ASN A 133 -25.82 -11.12 -20.17
N PHE A 134 -25.11 -11.04 -19.04
CA PHE A 134 -24.01 -10.10 -18.86
C PHE A 134 -22.67 -10.82 -18.90
N THR A 135 -21.75 -10.31 -19.73
CA THR A 135 -20.36 -10.75 -19.81
C THR A 135 -19.44 -9.58 -19.45
N LEU A 136 -18.64 -9.75 -18.41
CA LEU A 136 -17.64 -8.76 -18.00
C LEU A 136 -16.48 -8.77 -18.99
N ASN A 137 -16.19 -7.63 -19.63
CA ASN A 137 -15.13 -7.49 -20.63
C ASN A 137 -13.91 -6.74 -20.11
N GLU A 138 -14.13 -5.71 -19.27
CA GLU A 138 -13.04 -4.90 -18.73
C GLU A 138 -13.42 -4.26 -17.39
N ALA A 139 -12.41 -3.85 -16.65
CA ALA A 139 -12.56 -2.99 -15.48
C ALA A 139 -11.44 -1.96 -15.46
N SER A 140 -11.79 -0.73 -15.17
CA SER A 140 -10.85 0.39 -15.17
C SER A 140 -11.06 1.27 -13.94
N LEU A 141 -9.98 1.66 -13.30
CA LEU A 141 -9.98 2.68 -12.25
C LEU A 141 -9.56 4.02 -12.84
N TYR A 142 -10.41 5.01 -12.70
CA TYR A 142 -10.17 6.37 -13.19
C TYR A 142 -9.81 7.30 -12.04
N TYR A 143 -8.97 8.28 -12.33
CA TYR A 143 -8.54 9.31 -11.39
C TYR A 143 -7.90 8.76 -10.11
N VAL A 144 -7.11 7.68 -10.23
CA VAL A 144 -6.30 7.16 -9.13
C VAL A 144 -5.01 7.96 -8.97
N PRO A 145 -4.43 8.03 -7.77
CA PRO A 145 -3.12 8.66 -7.57
C PRO A 145 -2.06 8.00 -8.46
N ASP A 146 -1.20 8.80 -9.10
CA ASP A 146 -0.10 8.30 -9.91
C ASP A 146 1.11 7.83 -9.09
N ARG A 147 1.04 8.01 -7.79
CA ARG A 147 2.07 7.58 -6.83
C ARG A 147 1.48 7.41 -5.43
N GLY A 148 2.19 6.71 -4.56
CA GLY A 148 1.77 6.53 -3.18
C GLY A 148 2.92 6.30 -2.22
N PHE A 149 2.70 6.60 -0.96
CA PHE A 149 3.63 6.28 0.11
C PHE A 149 3.63 4.79 0.42
N LEU A 150 4.82 4.21 0.56
CA LEU A 150 5.00 2.81 0.93
C LEU A 150 4.95 2.58 2.45
N GLY A 151 5.28 3.61 3.25
CA GLY A 151 5.07 3.64 4.69
C GLY A 151 4.01 4.69 5.05
N ASN A 152 3.39 4.57 6.22
CA ASN A 152 2.38 5.53 6.68
C ASN A 152 2.86 6.27 7.93
N ASN A 153 2.13 7.31 8.32
CA ASN A 153 2.29 7.91 9.63
C ASN A 153 1.81 6.91 10.70
N PRO A 154 2.64 6.55 11.71
CA PRO A 154 2.24 5.64 12.76
C PRO A 154 0.97 6.05 13.50
N GLN A 155 0.74 7.34 13.67
CA GLN A 155 -0.45 7.87 14.36
C GLN A 155 -1.75 7.54 13.61
N ASN A 156 -1.67 7.32 12.30
CA ASN A 156 -2.81 6.93 11.48
C ASN A 156 -3.21 5.45 11.66
N ILE A 157 -2.41 4.62 12.35
CA ILE A 157 -2.72 3.19 12.56
C ILE A 157 -3.37 2.93 13.91
N LEU A 158 -2.97 3.69 14.92
CA LEU A 158 -3.23 3.35 16.32
C LEU A 158 -4.69 3.50 16.74
N ASN A 159 -5.56 4.13 15.95
CA ASN A 159 -6.87 4.54 16.43
C ASN A 159 -8.06 3.76 15.87
N ASP A 160 -7.92 2.71 15.08
CA ASP A 160 -9.06 2.01 14.42
C ASP A 160 -10.14 2.95 13.80
N GLN A 161 -9.86 4.24 13.82
CA GLN A 161 -10.72 5.27 13.28
C GLN A 161 -10.47 5.40 11.78
N VAL A 162 -11.47 5.86 11.07
CA VAL A 162 -11.37 6.22 9.65
C VAL A 162 -10.19 7.15 9.46
N GLN A 163 -9.13 6.63 8.86
CA GLN A 163 -7.90 7.36 8.66
C GLN A 163 -8.04 8.23 7.42
N GLU A 164 -7.48 9.41 7.47
CA GLU A 164 -7.39 10.22 6.26
C GLU A 164 -6.50 9.53 5.24
N ALA A 165 -6.90 9.60 3.98
CA ALA A 165 -6.10 9.08 2.89
C ALA A 165 -4.78 9.85 2.80
N ASP A 166 -3.68 9.11 2.69
CA ASP A 166 -2.33 9.66 2.67
C ASP A 166 -1.78 9.60 1.24
N SER A 167 -2.05 10.63 0.47
CA SER A 167 -1.58 10.75 -0.92
C SER A 167 -0.51 11.83 -1.04
N PRO A 168 0.67 11.51 -1.59
CA PRO A 168 1.75 12.49 -1.73
C PRO A 168 1.49 13.55 -2.81
N MET A 169 0.51 13.35 -3.69
CA MET A 169 0.29 14.19 -4.87
C MET A 169 -1.17 14.24 -5.33
N ASP A 170 -1.54 15.36 -5.97
CA ASP A 170 -2.83 15.55 -6.63
C ASP A 170 -2.88 14.96 -8.05
N MET A 171 -1.77 14.42 -8.55
CA MET A 171 -1.72 13.86 -9.89
C MET A 171 -2.51 12.56 -9.97
N LYS A 172 -3.42 12.47 -10.92
CA LYS A 172 -4.31 11.35 -11.13
C LYS A 172 -4.06 10.69 -12.47
N THR A 173 -4.15 9.38 -12.50
CA THR A 173 -4.03 8.58 -13.71
C THR A 173 -5.19 7.60 -13.83
N ASN A 174 -5.25 6.88 -14.93
CA ASN A 174 -6.22 5.81 -15.13
C ASN A 174 -5.47 4.47 -15.14
N LEU A 175 -6.00 3.51 -14.38
CA LEU A 175 -5.54 2.13 -14.38
C LEU A 175 -6.57 1.29 -15.10
N ILE A 176 -6.19 0.74 -16.27
CA ILE A 176 -7.05 -0.06 -17.13
C ILE A 176 -6.61 -1.50 -17.03
N LEU A 177 -7.51 -2.39 -16.64
CA LEU A 177 -7.32 -3.83 -16.66
C LEU A 177 -7.91 -4.37 -17.96
N GLU A 178 -7.02 -4.74 -18.88
CA GLU A 178 -7.43 -5.28 -20.18
C GLU A 178 -7.96 -6.71 -20.08
N SER A 179 -8.84 -7.08 -20.99
CA SER A 179 -9.58 -8.35 -21.03
C SER A 179 -8.75 -9.65 -21.08
N GLY A 180 -7.44 -9.59 -21.21
CA GLY A 180 -6.55 -10.77 -21.15
C GLY A 180 -6.04 -11.11 -19.74
N ASN A 181 -6.31 -10.27 -18.77
CA ASN A 181 -5.66 -10.31 -17.46
C ASN A 181 -6.51 -10.97 -16.35
N TYR A 182 -7.71 -11.46 -16.68
CA TYR A 182 -8.61 -12.11 -15.71
C TYR A 182 -9.47 -13.20 -16.37
N ASP A 183 -9.96 -14.11 -15.57
CA ASP A 183 -10.84 -15.17 -16.04
C ASP A 183 -12.29 -14.67 -16.12
N ILE A 184 -12.75 -14.43 -17.34
CA ILE A 184 -14.10 -13.94 -17.64
C ILE A 184 -15.18 -14.96 -17.22
N SER A 185 -14.84 -16.25 -17.16
CA SER A 185 -15.79 -17.32 -16.81
C SER A 185 -16.27 -17.23 -15.38
N THR A 186 -15.49 -16.59 -14.50
CA THR A 186 -15.80 -16.48 -13.06
C THR A 186 -16.75 -15.34 -12.71
N ARG A 187 -17.07 -14.46 -13.67
CA ARG A 187 -17.89 -13.24 -13.43
C ARG A 187 -17.34 -12.37 -12.28
N SER A 188 -16.05 -12.47 -12.02
CA SER A 188 -15.40 -11.75 -10.93
C SER A 188 -13.99 -11.32 -11.33
N ILE A 189 -13.56 -10.22 -10.76
CA ILE A 189 -12.18 -9.76 -10.77
C ILE A 189 -11.79 -9.56 -9.32
N ALA A 190 -10.99 -10.46 -8.79
CA ALA A 190 -10.51 -10.37 -7.42
C ALA A 190 -8.98 -10.33 -7.40
N ASN A 191 -8.42 -9.52 -6.49
CA ASN A 191 -6.98 -9.43 -6.27
C ASN A 191 -6.16 -9.01 -7.53
N LYS A 192 -6.75 -8.15 -8.36
CA LYS A 192 -6.12 -7.65 -9.59
C LYS A 192 -5.99 -6.12 -9.61
N LEU A 193 -6.94 -5.42 -8.99
CA LEU A 193 -6.98 -3.97 -8.95
C LEU A 193 -6.53 -3.48 -7.58
N TYR A 194 -5.45 -2.75 -7.54
CA TYR A 194 -4.93 -2.11 -6.35
C TYR A 194 -4.66 -0.64 -6.63
N LEU A 195 -4.85 0.20 -5.62
CA LEU A 195 -4.57 1.62 -5.71
C LEU A 195 -4.04 2.14 -4.36
N TYR A 196 -3.32 3.26 -4.44
CA TYR A 196 -2.88 3.98 -3.25
C TYR A 196 -4.03 4.75 -2.61
N ASP A 197 -3.83 5.15 -1.36
CA ASP A 197 -4.76 6.03 -0.66
C ASP A 197 -5.11 7.25 -1.49
N ASN A 198 -6.38 7.62 -1.49
CA ASN A 198 -6.86 8.78 -2.22
C ASN A 198 -7.99 9.48 -1.48
N PRO A 199 -7.82 10.76 -1.09
CA PRO A 199 -8.91 11.57 -0.60
C PRO A 199 -9.89 11.85 -1.75
N THR A 200 -11.08 11.27 -1.68
CA THR A 200 -12.14 11.43 -2.70
C THR A 200 -13.25 12.36 -2.27
N ASN A 201 -13.39 12.58 -0.96
CA ASN A 201 -14.42 13.41 -0.34
C ASN A 201 -14.11 14.90 -0.35
N ILE A 202 -13.12 15.36 -1.11
CA ILE A 202 -12.78 16.77 -1.18
C ILE A 202 -14.01 17.54 -1.69
N GLU A 203 -14.43 18.52 -0.93
CA GLU A 203 -15.62 19.40 -1.09
C GLU A 203 -15.72 20.17 -2.41
N THR A 204 -15.17 19.66 -3.46
CA THR A 204 -15.28 20.25 -4.76
C THR A 204 -16.31 19.48 -5.57
N ASN A 205 -17.25 20.17 -6.18
CA ASN A 205 -18.08 19.75 -7.31
C ASN A 205 -17.24 19.23 -8.50
N ASN A 206 -16.19 18.51 -8.19
CA ASN A 206 -15.22 18.07 -9.15
C ASN A 206 -15.62 16.69 -9.63
N SER A 207 -16.08 16.60 -10.87
CA SER A 207 -16.35 15.35 -11.59
C SER A 207 -15.11 14.42 -11.67
N LYS A 208 -13.98 14.82 -11.11
CA LYS A 208 -12.68 14.12 -11.15
C LYS A 208 -12.37 13.46 -9.80
N HIS A 209 -13.13 12.46 -9.41
CA HIS A 209 -12.84 11.61 -8.27
C HIS A 209 -12.55 10.19 -8.72
N THR A 210 -11.93 9.41 -7.87
CA THR A 210 -11.65 8.00 -8.17
C THR A 210 -12.96 7.25 -8.33
N ARG A 211 -13.09 6.53 -9.45
CA ARG A 211 -14.22 5.66 -9.75
C ARG A 211 -13.81 4.41 -10.46
N LEU A 212 -14.59 3.37 -10.28
CA LEU A 212 -14.53 2.15 -11.07
C LEU A 212 -15.43 2.30 -12.30
N VAL A 213 -14.95 1.89 -13.46
CA VAL A 213 -15.80 1.71 -14.65
C VAL A 213 -15.72 0.26 -15.06
N ILE A 214 -16.87 -0.40 -15.13
CA ILE A 214 -17.02 -1.77 -15.60
C ILE A 214 -17.52 -1.73 -17.02
N GLY A 215 -16.77 -2.32 -17.95
CA GLY A 215 -17.19 -2.55 -19.33
C GLY A 215 -17.68 -3.98 -19.49
N GLY A 216 -18.84 -4.15 -20.09
CA GLY A 216 -19.40 -5.47 -20.33
C GLY A 216 -20.43 -5.51 -21.45
N GLU A 217 -20.64 -6.73 -21.96
CA GLU A 217 -21.67 -7.02 -22.93
C GLU A 217 -22.95 -7.45 -22.22
N TYR A 218 -24.06 -6.76 -22.49
CA TYR A 218 -25.39 -7.13 -22.01
C TYR A 218 -26.35 -7.27 -23.19
N ASN A 219 -26.92 -8.45 -23.35
CA ASN A 219 -27.82 -8.78 -24.49
C ASN A 219 -27.21 -8.43 -25.86
N GLY A 220 -25.92 -8.75 -26.07
CA GLY A 220 -25.22 -8.52 -27.32
C GLY A 220 -24.78 -7.07 -27.59
N LYS A 221 -24.86 -6.18 -26.60
CA LYS A 221 -24.42 -4.79 -26.70
C LYS A 221 -23.41 -4.45 -25.58
N ILE A 222 -22.40 -3.68 -25.93
CA ILE A 222 -21.38 -3.23 -24.98
C ILE A 222 -21.88 -1.98 -24.26
N TYR A 223 -21.74 -1.97 -22.95
CA TYR A 223 -22.06 -0.85 -22.06
C TYR A 223 -20.93 -0.63 -21.07
N TYR A 224 -20.84 0.61 -20.58
CA TYR A 224 -19.90 1.04 -19.54
C TYR A 224 -20.66 1.57 -18.34
N TYR A 225 -20.37 1.04 -17.17
CA TYR A 225 -21.06 1.33 -15.92
C TYR A 225 -20.07 2.02 -14.97
N PRO A 226 -20.17 3.35 -14.79
CA PRO A 226 -19.39 4.04 -13.77
C PRO A 226 -19.95 3.71 -12.37
N ILE A 227 -19.07 3.41 -11.45
CA ILE A 227 -19.38 3.09 -10.06
C ILE A 227 -18.52 3.99 -9.19
N ASP A 228 -19.13 4.83 -8.41
CA ASP A 228 -18.47 5.70 -7.46
C ASP A 228 -18.29 4.95 -6.12
N PHE A 229 -17.22 5.25 -5.40
CA PHE A 229 -16.98 4.71 -4.07
C PHE A 229 -17.74 5.58 -3.08
N GLU A 230 -18.90 5.12 -2.65
CA GLU A 230 -19.82 5.84 -1.78
C GLU A 230 -20.10 5.06 -0.50
N ASP A 231 -20.36 5.79 0.55
CA ASP A 231 -20.91 5.20 1.78
C ASP A 231 -22.34 4.74 1.53
N ALA A 232 -22.62 3.49 1.85
CA ALA A 232 -23.91 2.85 1.54
C ALA A 232 -25.12 3.46 2.28
N GLU A 233 -24.89 4.15 3.40
CA GLU A 233 -25.97 4.76 4.20
C GLU A 233 -26.23 6.21 3.78
N THR A 234 -25.17 6.95 3.48
CA THR A 234 -25.27 8.39 3.20
C THR A 234 -25.22 8.75 1.72
N GLY A 235 -24.71 7.86 0.85
CA GLY A 235 -24.45 8.13 -0.55
C GLY A 235 -23.33 9.15 -0.81
N ASN A 236 -22.57 9.48 0.21
CA ASN A 236 -21.44 10.40 0.08
C ASN A 236 -20.19 9.66 -0.42
N LEU A 237 -19.38 10.33 -1.22
CA LEU A 237 -18.09 9.79 -1.65
C LEU A 237 -17.21 9.51 -0.43
N VAL A 238 -16.55 8.37 -0.43
CA VAL A 238 -15.62 7.96 0.62
C VAL A 238 -14.17 8.05 0.17
N ASN A 239 -13.27 8.26 1.12
CA ASN A 239 -11.83 8.17 0.87
C ASN A 239 -11.43 6.73 0.57
N ILE A 240 -10.53 6.55 -0.37
CA ILE A 240 -9.86 5.28 -0.58
C ILE A 240 -8.71 5.18 0.43
N ILE A 241 -8.79 4.19 1.28
CA ILE A 241 -7.83 3.99 2.38
C ILE A 241 -7.23 2.59 2.25
N ARG A 242 -5.91 2.51 2.38
CA ARG A 242 -5.17 1.25 2.32
C ARG A 242 -5.66 0.23 3.34
N ASN A 243 -5.61 -1.03 2.96
CA ASN A 243 -5.97 -2.17 3.81
C ASN A 243 -7.44 -2.18 4.30
N LYS A 244 -8.31 -1.45 3.62
CA LYS A 244 -9.76 -1.42 3.84
C LYS A 244 -10.45 -2.04 2.63
#